data_a7f27520b9383eaf2de06848d8cfbb1f
#
_entry.id   a7f27520b9383eaf2de06848d8cfbb1f
#
_cell.length_a   1.000
_cell.length_b   1.000
_cell.length_c   1.000
_cell.angle_alpha   90.00
_cell.angle_beta   90.00
_cell.angle_gamma   90.00
#
_symmetry.space_group_name_H-M   'P 1'
#
loop_
_entity.id
_entity.type
_entity.pdbx_description
1 polymer ?
#
loop_
_entity_poly.entity_id
_entity_poly.type
_entity_poly.pdbx_seq_one_letter_code
_entity_poly.pdbx_strand_id
1 'polypeptide(L)'
;MSAPVANIRPKPDKVIVDIVDYVTRFKIDSKAAYETARHCLLDTLGCGLEALSYPACTKLLGPVVPGTIVPNGAKVPGTPFQLDPVQAAFSIGAMIRWLDFNDTWLAAEWGHPSDNLGGILAVADWLSRTNLAGGRKPLVMKDVLTAMIQAHEIQGCIALENAFNKVGLDHVVLVKVATTAVVGQLLGLSREELINAVSLAWVDGQALRTYRHAPNAGSRKSWAAGDATSRGVRLALIARTGEMGYPSALTAKGWGFYDVSFKGKPFTFQRPYGTYVMENVLFKISFPAEFHAQTAAEAAMTLHRALAEAGRSVDEIKTITIRTHEAALRIIDKTGPLANPADRDHCLQYMVAVPLIFGRLTAEDYEDNVARDPRIDALRKKMVCVEDKQFTKDYHDPKKRSIANALTVAFKNGKTLKEVVVEYPIGHKRRRKEGLPLLVEKFGTNLARRFPARQQDAILRASLSQKALEAMPVNEYVDLYVI
;
A
#
# COMPACT_ATOMS: atom_id res chain seq x y z
N MET A 1 -14.46 -39.92 -25.94
CA MET A 1 -13.20 -39.35 -26.43
C MET A 1 -13.45 -37.86 -26.72
N SER A 2 -12.73 -36.94 -26.11
CA SER A 2 -12.82 -35.51 -26.42
C SER A 2 -12.26 -35.28 -27.82
N ALA A 3 -12.92 -34.42 -28.60
CA ALA A 3 -12.42 -34.03 -29.93
C ALA A 3 -11.00 -33.42 -29.81
N PRO A 4 -10.11 -33.64 -30.81
CA PRO A 4 -8.78 -33.05 -30.77
C PRO A 4 -8.87 -31.53 -30.75
N VAL A 5 -8.08 -30.89 -29.88
CA VAL A 5 -8.03 -29.43 -29.74
C VAL A 5 -7.15 -28.86 -30.85
N ALA A 6 -7.69 -27.93 -31.64
CA ALA A 6 -6.91 -27.23 -32.65
C ALA A 6 -5.83 -26.35 -31.98
N ASN A 7 -4.56 -26.56 -32.35
CA ASN A 7 -3.43 -25.79 -31.81
C ASN A 7 -3.28 -24.42 -32.52
N ILE A 8 -4.32 -23.59 -32.39
CA ILE A 8 -4.34 -22.23 -32.95
C ILE A 8 -4.25 -21.24 -31.81
N ARG A 9 -3.22 -20.40 -31.81
CA ARG A 9 -3.07 -19.36 -30.81
C ARG A 9 -4.22 -18.34 -30.90
N PRO A 10 -4.98 -18.11 -29.80
CA PRO A 10 -6.03 -17.08 -29.79
C PRO A 10 -5.43 -15.68 -29.81
N LYS A 11 -6.28 -14.68 -30.03
CA LYS A 11 -5.92 -13.28 -29.75
C LYS A 11 -5.67 -13.10 -28.25
N PRO A 12 -4.79 -12.16 -27.84
CA PRO A 12 -4.57 -11.86 -26.42
C PRO A 12 -5.85 -11.43 -25.71
N ASP A 13 -5.99 -11.84 -24.45
CA ASP A 13 -7.09 -11.45 -23.59
C ASP A 13 -7.27 -9.92 -23.56
N LYS A 14 -8.51 -9.47 -23.70
CA LYS A 14 -8.81 -8.02 -23.77
C LYS A 14 -8.27 -7.23 -22.58
N VAL A 15 -8.35 -7.77 -21.36
CA VAL A 15 -7.84 -7.11 -20.15
C VAL A 15 -6.34 -6.86 -20.25
N ILE A 16 -5.56 -7.79 -20.79
CA ILE A 16 -4.12 -7.64 -21.01
C ILE A 16 -3.85 -6.53 -22.03
N VAL A 17 -4.59 -6.56 -23.14
CA VAL A 17 -4.49 -5.54 -24.20
C VAL A 17 -4.85 -4.16 -23.67
N ASP A 18 -5.93 -4.03 -22.92
CA ASP A 18 -6.38 -2.75 -22.34
C ASP A 18 -5.33 -2.14 -21.38
N ILE A 19 -4.69 -2.98 -20.55
CA ILE A 19 -3.59 -2.56 -19.67
C ILE A 19 -2.40 -2.04 -20.49
N VAL A 20 -2.00 -2.78 -21.51
CA VAL A 20 -0.85 -2.42 -22.35
C VAL A 20 -1.14 -1.16 -23.17
N ASP A 21 -2.33 -1.05 -23.76
CA ASP A 21 -2.73 0.15 -24.51
C ASP A 21 -2.83 1.37 -23.60
N TYR A 22 -3.25 1.20 -22.34
CA TYR A 22 -3.24 2.28 -21.34
C TYR A 22 -1.83 2.78 -21.05
N VAL A 23 -0.88 1.92 -20.69
CA VAL A 23 0.48 2.37 -20.32
C VAL A 23 1.26 2.94 -21.50
N THR A 24 0.94 2.52 -22.73
CA THR A 24 1.69 2.95 -23.93
C THR A 24 1.09 4.15 -24.66
N ARG A 25 -0.23 4.36 -24.55
CA ARG A 25 -0.95 5.36 -25.36
C ARG A 25 -1.64 6.46 -24.59
N PHE A 26 -2.03 6.19 -23.34
CA PHE A 26 -2.74 7.19 -22.55
C PHE A 26 -1.79 8.28 -22.06
N LYS A 27 -2.10 9.53 -22.43
CA LYS A 27 -1.34 10.69 -21.96
C LYS A 27 -1.99 11.25 -20.70
N ILE A 28 -1.22 11.32 -19.63
CA ILE A 28 -1.65 11.88 -18.36
C ILE A 28 -1.44 13.40 -18.43
N ASP A 29 -2.53 14.17 -18.33
CA ASP A 29 -2.53 15.64 -18.30
C ASP A 29 -3.09 16.23 -16.99
N SER A 30 -3.60 15.36 -16.09
CA SER A 30 -4.17 15.76 -14.81
C SER A 30 -3.11 16.30 -13.85
N LYS A 31 -3.14 17.61 -13.58
CA LYS A 31 -2.30 18.23 -12.54
C LYS A 31 -2.58 17.63 -11.16
N ALA A 32 -3.85 17.39 -10.86
CA ALA A 32 -4.24 16.79 -9.56
C ALA A 32 -3.64 15.41 -9.36
N ALA A 33 -3.55 14.59 -10.42
CA ALA A 33 -2.91 13.28 -10.35
C ALA A 33 -1.40 13.41 -10.07
N TYR A 34 -0.69 14.30 -10.75
CA TYR A 34 0.75 14.52 -10.51
C TYR A 34 1.03 15.10 -9.13
N GLU A 35 0.24 16.07 -8.66
CA GLU A 35 0.36 16.61 -7.30
C GLU A 35 0.12 15.53 -6.23
N THR A 36 -0.90 14.69 -6.44
CA THR A 36 -1.18 13.58 -5.53
C THR A 36 -0.08 12.53 -5.59
N ALA A 37 0.45 12.20 -6.77
CA ALA A 37 1.55 11.25 -6.93
C ALA A 37 2.82 11.74 -6.21
N ARG A 38 3.13 13.04 -6.26
CA ARG A 38 4.22 13.62 -5.48
C ARG A 38 4.02 13.42 -3.98
N HIS A 39 2.84 13.73 -3.44
CA HIS A 39 2.57 13.50 -2.01
C HIS A 39 2.61 12.02 -1.65
N CYS A 40 2.11 11.14 -2.54
CA CYS A 40 2.18 9.70 -2.37
C CYS A 40 3.64 9.20 -2.34
N LEU A 41 4.52 9.74 -3.22
CA LEU A 41 5.95 9.42 -3.22
C LEU A 41 6.61 9.80 -1.88
N LEU A 42 6.35 11.02 -1.38
CA LEU A 42 6.90 11.50 -0.11
C LEU A 42 6.44 10.63 1.05
N ASP A 43 5.14 10.39 1.15
CA ASP A 43 4.53 9.57 2.20
C ASP A 43 5.12 8.16 2.21
N THR A 44 5.18 7.54 1.03
CA THR A 44 5.65 6.17 0.85
C THR A 44 7.14 6.02 1.18
N LEU A 45 7.99 6.91 0.70
CA LEU A 45 9.43 6.91 1.04
C LEU A 45 9.63 7.17 2.53
N GLY A 46 8.87 8.12 3.12
CA GLY A 46 8.91 8.38 4.55
C GLY A 46 8.58 7.15 5.39
N CYS A 47 7.53 6.40 5.03
CA CYS A 47 7.21 5.13 5.69
C CYS A 47 8.35 4.11 5.60
N GLY A 48 9.01 4.03 4.43
CA GLY A 48 10.18 3.17 4.25
C GLY A 48 11.35 3.54 5.14
N LEU A 49 11.62 4.84 5.31
CA LEU A 49 12.69 5.33 6.19
C LEU A 49 12.41 5.03 7.66
N GLU A 50 11.17 5.19 8.12
CA GLU A 50 10.75 4.81 9.46
C GLU A 50 10.94 3.31 9.71
N ALA A 51 10.61 2.47 8.71
CA ALA A 51 10.74 1.02 8.79
C ALA A 51 12.18 0.55 9.03
N LEU A 52 13.19 1.34 8.65
CA LEU A 52 14.61 1.05 8.89
C LEU A 52 15.00 1.06 10.38
N SER A 53 14.14 1.58 11.26
CA SER A 53 14.32 1.49 12.72
C SER A 53 13.94 0.11 13.28
N TYR A 54 13.36 -0.77 12.48
CA TYR A 54 12.85 -2.07 12.93
C TYR A 54 13.74 -3.23 12.45
N PRO A 55 14.46 -3.94 13.34
CA PRO A 55 15.33 -5.08 12.97
C PRO A 55 14.60 -6.18 12.21
N ALA A 56 13.31 -6.38 12.50
CA ALA A 56 12.49 -7.35 11.79
C ALA A 56 12.29 -7.00 10.30
N CYS A 57 12.35 -5.73 9.94
CA CYS A 57 12.37 -5.26 8.55
C CYS A 57 13.77 -5.35 7.95
N THR A 58 14.75 -4.74 8.62
CA THR A 58 16.10 -4.57 8.05
C THR A 58 16.82 -5.90 7.78
N LYS A 59 16.53 -6.96 8.54
CA LYS A 59 17.06 -8.31 8.29
C LYS A 59 16.67 -8.90 6.93
N LEU A 60 15.64 -8.35 6.25
CA LEU A 60 15.18 -8.82 4.95
C LEU A 60 15.82 -8.05 3.79
N LEU A 61 16.45 -6.91 4.07
CA LEU A 61 16.97 -6.00 3.06
C LEU A 61 18.42 -6.35 2.68
N GLY A 62 18.78 -5.94 1.46
CA GLY A 62 20.15 -6.08 0.96
C GLY A 62 20.30 -7.20 -0.06
N PRO A 63 21.55 -7.53 -0.43
CA PRO A 63 21.83 -8.54 -1.43
C PRO A 63 21.53 -9.95 -0.90
N VAL A 64 21.11 -10.85 -1.80
CA VAL A 64 20.94 -12.28 -1.46
C VAL A 64 22.27 -12.91 -1.01
N VAL A 65 23.35 -12.55 -1.66
CA VAL A 65 24.71 -12.94 -1.25
C VAL A 65 25.35 -11.75 -0.54
N PRO A 66 25.68 -11.86 0.76
CA PRO A 66 26.27 -10.76 1.52
C PRO A 66 27.54 -10.21 0.86
N GLY A 67 27.68 -8.87 0.87
CA GLY A 67 28.83 -8.18 0.26
C GLY A 67 28.71 -7.94 -1.25
N THR A 68 27.67 -8.44 -1.92
CA THR A 68 27.47 -8.17 -3.34
C THR A 68 27.12 -6.69 -3.57
N ILE A 69 27.86 -6.05 -4.47
CA ILE A 69 27.58 -4.71 -5.01
C ILE A 69 27.43 -4.85 -6.52
N VAL A 70 26.32 -4.38 -7.07
CA VAL A 70 26.06 -4.42 -8.52
C VAL A 70 26.53 -3.10 -9.16
N PRO A 71 27.52 -3.12 -10.08
CA PRO A 71 27.92 -1.91 -10.79
C PRO A 71 26.74 -1.25 -11.50
N ASN A 72 26.57 0.06 -11.33
CA ASN A 72 25.41 0.82 -11.83
C ASN A 72 24.06 0.24 -11.40
N GLY A 73 24.01 -0.53 -10.32
CA GLY A 73 22.77 -1.07 -9.75
C GLY A 73 21.90 0.00 -9.11
N ALA A 74 20.66 -0.36 -8.83
CA ALA A 74 19.73 0.51 -8.12
C ALA A 74 20.13 0.67 -6.65
N LYS A 75 20.06 1.88 -6.12
CA LYS A 75 20.27 2.15 -4.70
C LYS A 75 18.98 2.04 -3.91
N VAL A 76 19.09 1.49 -2.71
CA VAL A 76 17.96 1.38 -1.78
C VAL A 76 17.98 2.56 -0.82
N PRO A 77 16.97 3.45 -0.84
CA PRO A 77 16.95 4.67 -0.05
C PRO A 77 17.18 4.44 1.44
N GLY A 78 18.02 5.26 2.09
CA GLY A 78 18.33 5.17 3.52
C GLY A 78 19.25 4.01 3.90
N THR A 79 19.83 3.31 2.93
CA THR A 79 20.74 2.18 3.14
C THR A 79 22.02 2.32 2.29
N PRO A 80 23.09 1.56 2.59
CA PRO A 80 24.28 1.50 1.75
C PRO A 80 24.15 0.55 0.55
N PHE A 81 23.00 -0.07 0.33
CA PHE A 81 22.82 -1.13 -0.65
C PHE A 81 22.70 -0.59 -2.09
N GLN A 82 23.47 -1.19 -3.00
CA GLN A 82 23.38 -1.00 -4.45
C GLN A 82 23.23 -2.38 -5.11
N LEU A 83 22.05 -2.66 -5.63
CA LEU A 83 21.59 -4.00 -5.98
C LEU A 83 21.14 -4.09 -7.45
N ASP A 84 20.97 -5.32 -7.94
CA ASP A 84 20.21 -5.55 -9.16
C ASP A 84 18.74 -5.05 -8.99
N PRO A 85 18.05 -4.71 -10.10
CA PRO A 85 16.73 -4.09 -9.99
C PRO A 85 15.66 -4.98 -9.37
N VAL A 86 15.80 -6.31 -9.41
CA VAL A 86 14.83 -7.25 -8.81
C VAL A 86 14.98 -7.24 -7.29
N GLN A 87 16.22 -7.36 -6.79
CA GLN A 87 16.48 -7.35 -5.35
C GLN A 87 16.31 -5.96 -4.73
N ALA A 88 16.62 -4.90 -5.48
CA ALA A 88 16.32 -3.53 -5.05
C ALA A 88 14.80 -3.30 -4.93
N ALA A 89 14.01 -3.79 -5.90
CA ALA A 89 12.55 -3.72 -5.85
C ALA A 89 11.98 -4.45 -4.64
N PHE A 90 12.51 -5.64 -4.31
CA PHE A 90 12.13 -6.36 -3.09
C PHE A 90 12.44 -5.53 -1.84
N SER A 91 13.67 -5.02 -1.72
CA SER A 91 14.12 -4.28 -0.54
C SER A 91 13.29 -2.99 -0.34
N ILE A 92 13.14 -2.18 -1.40
CA ILE A 92 12.33 -0.94 -1.34
C ILE A 92 10.86 -1.29 -1.03
N GLY A 93 10.28 -2.28 -1.72
CA GLY A 93 8.90 -2.70 -1.51
C GLY A 93 8.63 -3.24 -0.11
N ALA A 94 9.58 -3.98 0.48
CA ALA A 94 9.48 -4.48 1.84
C ALA A 94 9.50 -3.33 2.87
N MET A 95 10.44 -2.38 2.74
CA MET A 95 10.54 -1.28 3.70
C MET A 95 9.35 -0.32 3.63
N ILE A 96 8.87 0.04 2.45
CA ILE A 96 7.75 0.99 2.32
C ILE A 96 6.43 0.43 2.86
N ARG A 97 6.27 -0.90 2.82
CA ARG A 97 5.04 -1.58 3.27
C ARG A 97 5.12 -2.10 4.71
N TRP A 98 6.30 -2.07 5.33
CA TRP A 98 6.56 -2.71 6.61
C TRP A 98 5.57 -2.34 7.70
N LEU A 99 5.31 -1.04 7.88
CA LEU A 99 4.50 -0.49 8.97
C LEU A 99 3.00 -0.42 8.65
N ASP A 100 2.57 -0.87 7.46
CA ASP A 100 1.18 -0.66 7.02
C ASP A 100 0.75 0.82 7.12
N PHE A 101 1.66 1.74 6.75
CA PHE A 101 1.48 3.17 6.96
C PHE A 101 1.54 4.01 5.67
N ASN A 102 1.76 3.35 4.52
CA ASN A 102 1.64 3.94 3.18
C ASN A 102 0.17 4.06 2.75
N ASP A 103 -0.09 4.58 1.57
CA ASP A 103 -1.42 4.84 1.03
C ASP A 103 -2.37 3.62 1.10
N THR A 104 -3.65 3.86 0.81
CA THR A 104 -4.66 2.81 0.75
C THR A 104 -5.68 3.10 -0.34
N TRP A 105 -6.15 2.05 -1.00
CA TRP A 105 -7.29 2.05 -1.89
C TRP A 105 -8.36 1.09 -1.39
N LEU A 106 -9.58 1.60 -1.15
CA LEU A 106 -10.72 0.81 -0.68
C LEU A 106 -11.76 0.67 -1.79
N ALA A 107 -12.05 -0.60 -2.15
CA ALA A 107 -12.98 -0.98 -3.20
C ALA A 107 -13.54 -2.37 -2.90
N ALA A 108 -14.00 -3.14 -3.90
CA ALA A 108 -14.33 -4.56 -3.70
C ALA A 108 -13.10 -5.37 -3.22
N GLU A 109 -11.90 -5.01 -3.72
CA GLU A 109 -10.62 -5.43 -3.14
C GLU A 109 -9.94 -4.23 -2.47
N TRP A 110 -9.26 -4.46 -1.35
CA TRP A 110 -8.43 -3.47 -0.67
C TRP A 110 -6.98 -3.63 -1.06
N GLY A 111 -6.24 -2.53 -1.13
CA GLY A 111 -4.83 -2.60 -1.45
C GLY A 111 -4.10 -1.29 -1.21
N HIS A 112 -2.81 -1.33 -1.49
CA HIS A 112 -1.89 -0.24 -1.32
C HIS A 112 -1.18 -0.01 -2.66
N PRO A 113 -1.72 0.85 -3.55
CA PRO A 113 -1.13 0.98 -4.88
C PRO A 113 0.29 1.54 -4.88
N SER A 114 0.71 2.26 -3.84
CA SER A 114 2.12 2.68 -3.69
C SER A 114 3.09 1.50 -3.47
N ASP A 115 2.61 0.30 -3.18
CA ASP A 115 3.41 -0.93 -3.15
C ASP A 115 4.17 -1.18 -4.48
N ASN A 116 3.68 -0.62 -5.59
CA ASN A 116 4.35 -0.67 -6.88
C ASN A 116 5.63 0.19 -6.94
N LEU A 117 5.80 1.16 -6.03
CA LEU A 117 6.96 2.06 -6.04
C LEU A 117 8.29 1.30 -5.93
N GLY A 118 8.32 0.17 -5.21
CA GLY A 118 9.52 -0.66 -5.09
C GLY A 118 10.11 -1.02 -6.46
N GLY A 119 9.29 -1.57 -7.35
CA GLY A 119 9.70 -1.92 -8.71
C GLY A 119 9.94 -0.70 -9.61
N ILE A 120 9.07 0.31 -9.51
CA ILE A 120 9.18 1.53 -10.33
C ILE A 120 10.49 2.27 -10.04
N LEU A 121 10.78 2.54 -8.76
CA LEU A 121 11.96 3.30 -8.37
C LEU A 121 13.26 2.53 -8.65
N ALA A 122 13.28 1.22 -8.33
CA ALA A 122 14.44 0.37 -8.57
C ALA A 122 14.81 0.32 -10.05
N VAL A 123 13.84 0.13 -10.94
CA VAL A 123 14.11 0.07 -12.39
C VAL A 123 14.46 1.44 -12.93
N ALA A 124 13.78 2.51 -12.53
CA ALA A 124 14.08 3.85 -13.01
C ALA A 124 15.48 4.33 -12.58
N ASP A 125 15.92 4.02 -11.36
CA ASP A 125 17.25 4.35 -10.87
C ASP A 125 18.32 3.52 -11.60
N TRP A 126 18.13 2.19 -11.70
CA TRP A 126 19.03 1.32 -12.44
C TRP A 126 19.19 1.74 -13.90
N LEU A 127 18.11 2.04 -14.61
CA LEU A 127 18.13 2.51 -15.99
C LEU A 127 18.85 3.86 -16.11
N SER A 128 18.61 4.79 -15.18
CA SER A 128 19.28 6.08 -15.18
C SER A 128 20.77 5.95 -15.03
N ARG A 129 21.25 5.13 -14.10
CA ARG A 129 22.68 4.86 -13.90
C ARG A 129 23.31 4.13 -15.08
N THR A 130 22.64 3.13 -15.63
CA THR A 130 23.09 2.39 -16.82
C THR A 130 23.14 3.29 -18.05
N ASN A 131 22.14 4.17 -18.22
CA ASN A 131 22.12 5.13 -19.33
C ASN A 131 23.28 6.11 -19.24
N LEU A 132 23.53 6.69 -18.06
CA LEU A 132 24.65 7.60 -17.83
C LEU A 132 26.00 6.91 -18.11
N ALA A 133 26.20 5.68 -17.61
CA ALA A 133 27.40 4.89 -17.89
C ALA A 133 27.59 4.62 -19.39
N GLY A 134 26.52 4.54 -20.16
CA GLY A 134 26.51 4.38 -21.63
C GLY A 134 26.43 5.71 -22.42
N GLY A 135 26.61 6.87 -21.79
CA GLY A 135 26.57 8.18 -22.44
C GLY A 135 25.16 8.63 -22.87
N ARG A 136 24.12 8.05 -22.33
CA ARG A 136 22.70 8.38 -22.61
C ARG A 136 22.09 9.20 -21.47
N LYS A 137 20.99 9.90 -21.76
CA LYS A 137 20.25 10.67 -20.75
C LYS A 137 19.59 9.76 -19.72
N PRO A 138 19.60 10.13 -18.44
CA PRO A 138 18.85 9.43 -17.40
C PRO A 138 17.35 9.66 -17.56
N LEU A 139 16.54 8.84 -16.91
CA LEU A 139 15.12 9.11 -16.66
C LEU A 139 14.98 10.28 -15.66
N VAL A 140 13.84 10.94 -15.70
CA VAL A 140 13.51 12.01 -14.75
C VAL A 140 12.41 11.57 -13.80
N MET A 141 12.29 12.23 -12.66
CA MET A 141 11.27 11.87 -11.65
C MET A 141 9.84 11.99 -12.18
N LYS A 142 9.60 12.78 -13.23
CA LYS A 142 8.30 12.78 -13.93
C LYS A 142 7.93 11.39 -14.47
N ASP A 143 8.90 10.62 -14.96
CA ASP A 143 8.67 9.27 -15.46
C ASP A 143 8.26 8.33 -14.31
N VAL A 144 8.87 8.49 -13.13
CA VAL A 144 8.50 7.76 -11.91
C VAL A 144 7.07 8.11 -11.47
N LEU A 145 6.73 9.41 -11.41
CA LEU A 145 5.37 9.85 -11.05
C LEU A 145 4.33 9.36 -12.05
N THR A 146 4.64 9.37 -13.36
CA THR A 146 3.79 8.84 -14.41
C THR A 146 3.54 7.35 -14.21
N ALA A 147 4.59 6.57 -13.97
CA ALA A 147 4.49 5.13 -13.71
C ALA A 147 3.69 4.84 -12.42
N MET A 148 3.85 5.66 -11.37
CA MET A 148 3.03 5.55 -10.16
C MET A 148 1.54 5.79 -10.46
N ILE A 149 1.19 6.83 -11.20
CA ILE A 149 -0.21 7.12 -11.57
C ILE A 149 -0.79 5.94 -12.35
N GLN A 150 -0.05 5.42 -13.33
CA GLN A 150 -0.48 4.28 -14.15
C GLN A 150 -0.64 3.00 -13.33
N ALA A 151 0.29 2.69 -12.43
CA ALA A 151 0.20 1.52 -11.56
C ALA A 151 -0.99 1.60 -10.59
N HIS A 152 -1.23 2.79 -10.00
CA HIS A 152 -2.41 3.04 -9.17
C HIS A 152 -3.70 2.78 -9.94
N GLU A 153 -3.78 3.28 -11.16
CA GLU A 153 -4.97 3.14 -11.99
C GLU A 153 -5.23 1.69 -12.39
N ILE A 154 -4.20 0.95 -12.85
CA ILE A 154 -4.33 -0.47 -13.20
C ILE A 154 -4.82 -1.27 -11.99
N GLN A 155 -4.12 -1.17 -10.87
CA GLN A 155 -4.46 -1.90 -9.65
C GLN A 155 -5.84 -1.51 -9.13
N GLY A 156 -6.12 -0.23 -9.04
CA GLY A 156 -7.33 0.27 -8.41
C GLY A 156 -8.58 0.08 -9.26
N CYS A 157 -8.51 0.21 -10.59
CA CYS A 157 -9.65 -0.03 -11.48
C CYS A 157 -10.05 -1.50 -11.51
N ILE A 158 -9.09 -2.44 -11.52
CA ILE A 158 -9.40 -3.87 -11.38
C ILE A 158 -10.04 -4.13 -10.00
N ALA A 159 -9.52 -3.52 -8.94
CA ALA A 159 -10.00 -3.71 -7.58
C ALA A 159 -11.41 -3.15 -7.33
N LEU A 160 -11.92 -2.22 -8.18
CA LEU A 160 -13.23 -1.59 -7.95
C LEU A 160 -14.37 -2.61 -7.85
N GLU A 161 -14.39 -3.61 -8.73
CA GLU A 161 -15.49 -4.58 -8.83
C GLU A 161 -15.05 -6.02 -8.55
N ASN A 162 -13.74 -6.30 -8.48
CA ASN A 162 -13.21 -7.66 -8.43
C ASN A 162 -12.52 -7.93 -7.09
N ALA A 163 -13.18 -8.72 -6.23
CA ALA A 163 -12.73 -9.02 -4.87
C ALA A 163 -11.87 -10.28 -4.82
N PHE A 164 -10.56 -10.13 -4.89
CA PHE A 164 -9.57 -11.21 -4.77
C PHE A 164 -9.62 -11.89 -3.39
N ASN A 165 -9.89 -11.10 -2.34
CA ASN A 165 -10.06 -11.62 -0.98
C ASN A 165 -11.19 -12.65 -0.86
N LYS A 166 -12.25 -12.57 -1.67
CA LYS A 166 -13.37 -13.52 -1.66
C LYS A 166 -13.06 -14.87 -2.32
N VAL A 167 -11.94 -14.96 -3.02
CA VAL A 167 -11.43 -16.21 -3.63
C VAL A 167 -10.16 -16.71 -2.95
N GLY A 168 -9.75 -16.11 -1.82
CA GLY A 168 -8.58 -16.53 -1.06
C GLY A 168 -7.25 -15.98 -1.55
N LEU A 169 -7.28 -15.06 -2.52
CA LEU A 169 -6.09 -14.39 -3.05
C LEU A 169 -5.82 -13.07 -2.35
N ASP A 170 -4.56 -12.69 -2.27
CA ASP A 170 -4.14 -11.40 -1.72
C ASP A 170 -4.12 -10.31 -2.81
N HIS A 171 -4.39 -9.06 -2.43
CA HIS A 171 -4.37 -7.91 -3.33
C HIS A 171 -3.01 -7.69 -4.02
N VAL A 172 -1.92 -8.22 -3.48
CA VAL A 172 -0.59 -8.09 -4.10
C VAL A 172 -0.46 -8.82 -5.45
N VAL A 173 -1.42 -9.66 -5.82
CA VAL A 173 -1.55 -10.15 -7.19
C VAL A 173 -1.63 -8.98 -8.17
N LEU A 174 -2.41 -7.95 -7.82
CA LEU A 174 -2.58 -6.74 -8.63
C LEU A 174 -1.33 -5.85 -8.63
N VAL A 175 -0.57 -5.82 -7.53
CA VAL A 175 0.74 -5.15 -7.47
C VAL A 175 1.69 -5.77 -8.49
N LYS A 176 1.79 -7.10 -8.54
CA LYS A 176 2.64 -7.80 -9.52
C LYS A 176 2.24 -7.43 -10.95
N VAL A 177 0.96 -7.47 -11.28
CA VAL A 177 0.45 -7.16 -12.63
C VAL A 177 0.72 -5.71 -13.02
N ALA A 178 0.38 -4.76 -12.14
CA ALA A 178 0.58 -3.33 -12.39
C ALA A 178 2.06 -2.98 -12.51
N THR A 179 2.91 -3.48 -11.59
CA THR A 179 4.36 -3.31 -11.68
C THR A 179 4.92 -3.84 -13.00
N THR A 180 4.51 -5.04 -13.43
CA THR A 180 4.98 -5.64 -14.70
C THR A 180 4.70 -4.72 -15.89
N ALA A 181 3.50 -4.17 -15.96
CA ALA A 181 3.09 -3.29 -17.06
C ALA A 181 3.90 -1.99 -17.09
N VAL A 182 3.96 -1.26 -15.96
CA VAL A 182 4.62 0.05 -15.93
C VAL A 182 6.14 -0.05 -15.99
N VAL A 183 6.73 -1.08 -15.39
CA VAL A 183 8.16 -1.35 -15.47
C VAL A 183 8.56 -1.79 -16.87
N GLY A 184 7.75 -2.62 -17.53
CA GLY A 184 7.95 -2.98 -18.93
C GLY A 184 7.95 -1.74 -19.84
N GLN A 185 7.05 -0.79 -19.59
CA GLN A 185 7.04 0.51 -20.29
C GLN A 185 8.33 1.30 -20.04
N LEU A 186 8.80 1.41 -18.79
CA LEU A 186 10.06 2.09 -18.45
C LEU A 186 11.26 1.43 -19.14
N LEU A 187 11.26 0.10 -19.26
CA LEU A 187 12.30 -0.69 -19.95
C LEU A 187 12.27 -0.52 -21.48
N GLY A 188 11.25 0.15 -22.03
CA GLY A 188 11.09 0.36 -23.46
C GLY A 188 10.65 -0.88 -24.22
N LEU A 189 9.94 -1.80 -23.58
CA LEU A 189 9.39 -2.99 -24.24
C LEU A 189 8.39 -2.59 -25.33
N SER A 190 8.44 -3.28 -26.47
CA SER A 190 7.45 -3.18 -27.52
C SER A 190 6.05 -3.58 -27.00
N ARG A 191 5.00 -3.19 -27.73
CA ARG A 191 3.62 -3.56 -27.37
C ARG A 191 3.45 -5.08 -27.23
N GLU A 192 4.08 -5.87 -28.10
CA GLU A 192 4.02 -7.33 -28.07
C GLU A 192 4.74 -7.89 -26.82
N GLU A 193 5.95 -7.44 -26.56
CA GLU A 193 6.69 -7.82 -25.35
C GLU A 193 5.94 -7.43 -24.06
N LEU A 194 5.27 -6.27 -24.04
CA LEU A 194 4.42 -5.89 -22.92
C LEU A 194 3.22 -6.81 -22.73
N ILE A 195 2.55 -7.23 -23.83
CA ILE A 195 1.47 -8.22 -23.77
C ILE A 195 2.00 -9.53 -23.20
N ASN A 196 3.18 -9.98 -23.65
CA ASN A 196 3.83 -11.17 -23.13
C ASN A 196 4.12 -11.02 -21.62
N ALA A 197 4.76 -9.93 -21.21
CA ALA A 197 5.09 -9.68 -19.80
C ALA A 197 3.87 -9.67 -18.89
N VAL A 198 2.81 -8.94 -19.27
CA VAL A 198 1.57 -8.86 -18.47
C VAL A 198 0.86 -10.20 -18.41
N SER A 199 0.89 -10.99 -19.50
CA SER A 199 0.33 -12.34 -19.50
C SER A 199 1.06 -13.27 -18.54
N LEU A 200 2.40 -13.21 -18.50
CA LEU A 200 3.22 -13.95 -17.53
C LEU A 200 2.86 -13.60 -16.09
N ALA A 201 2.55 -12.32 -15.81
CA ALA A 201 2.13 -11.91 -14.48
C ALA A 201 0.80 -12.55 -14.02
N TRP A 202 -0.05 -12.96 -14.93
CA TRP A 202 -1.28 -13.71 -14.61
C TRP A 202 -1.04 -15.22 -14.49
N VAL A 203 -0.05 -15.75 -15.18
CA VAL A 203 0.31 -17.18 -15.13
C VAL A 203 1.17 -17.49 -13.90
N ASP A 204 2.13 -16.63 -13.58
CA ASP A 204 3.10 -16.85 -12.51
C ASP A 204 2.44 -16.79 -11.13
N GLY A 205 2.64 -17.81 -10.31
CA GLY A 205 2.13 -18.08 -8.98
C GLY A 205 1.44 -16.95 -8.22
N GLN A 206 0.23 -17.22 -7.72
CA GLN A 206 -0.58 -16.22 -7.05
C GLN A 206 -0.39 -16.24 -5.53
N ALA A 207 -0.41 -15.06 -4.89
CA ALA A 207 -0.28 -14.94 -3.45
C ALA A 207 -1.59 -15.34 -2.75
N LEU A 208 -1.54 -16.36 -1.87
CA LEU A 208 -2.65 -16.73 -0.99
C LEU A 208 -2.74 -15.74 0.17
N ARG A 209 -3.98 -15.46 0.62
CA ARG A 209 -4.26 -14.49 1.67
C ARG A 209 -4.11 -15.03 3.10
N THR A 210 -3.75 -16.29 3.30
CA THR A 210 -3.67 -16.97 4.61
C THR A 210 -2.94 -16.15 5.67
N TYR A 211 -1.83 -15.51 5.31
CA TYR A 211 -0.98 -14.75 6.24
C TYR A 211 -1.56 -13.41 6.72
N ARG A 212 -2.80 -13.06 6.33
CA ARG A 212 -3.53 -11.88 6.83
C ARG A 212 -4.67 -12.23 7.77
N HIS A 213 -4.95 -13.51 7.94
CA HIS A 213 -6.07 -13.99 8.75
C HIS A 213 -5.60 -14.78 9.97
N ALA A 214 -6.30 -14.55 11.09
CA ALA A 214 -6.11 -15.38 12.28
C ALA A 214 -6.44 -16.85 11.98
N PRO A 215 -5.67 -17.82 12.52
CA PRO A 215 -4.56 -17.63 13.47
C PRO A 215 -3.18 -17.45 12.78
N ASN A 216 -3.12 -17.30 11.46
CA ASN A 216 -1.89 -17.30 10.65
C ASN A 216 -1.36 -15.89 10.34
N ALA A 217 -1.93 -14.83 10.92
CA ALA A 217 -1.44 -13.48 10.67
C ALA A 217 0.04 -13.33 11.10
N GLY A 218 0.87 -12.75 10.22
CA GLY A 218 2.29 -12.66 10.47
C GLY A 218 3.01 -11.66 9.55
N SER A 219 4.33 -11.54 9.74
CA SER A 219 5.18 -10.53 9.10
C SER A 219 5.20 -10.58 7.57
N ARG A 220 4.83 -11.72 6.94
CA ARG A 220 4.72 -11.77 5.47
C ARG A 220 3.78 -10.71 4.92
N LYS A 221 2.74 -10.29 5.65
CA LYS A 221 1.85 -9.20 5.19
C LYS A 221 2.61 -7.91 4.88
N SER A 222 3.71 -7.67 5.60
CA SER A 222 4.52 -6.46 5.47
C SER A 222 5.49 -6.52 4.28
N TRP A 223 6.05 -7.69 3.95
CA TRP A 223 6.99 -7.82 2.83
C TRP A 223 6.37 -8.46 1.57
N ALA A 224 5.08 -8.81 1.60
CA ALA A 224 4.36 -9.36 0.45
C ALA A 224 4.35 -8.40 -0.75
N ALA A 225 4.31 -7.10 -0.50
CA ALA A 225 4.41 -6.08 -1.54
C ALA A 225 5.78 -6.10 -2.21
N GLY A 226 6.86 -6.19 -1.43
CA GLY A 226 8.24 -6.32 -1.95
C GLY A 226 8.40 -7.57 -2.82
N ASP A 227 7.88 -8.71 -2.37
CA ASP A 227 7.87 -9.95 -3.17
C ASP A 227 7.09 -9.77 -4.48
N ALA A 228 5.90 -9.16 -4.44
CA ALA A 228 5.06 -8.98 -5.62
C ALA A 228 5.67 -8.03 -6.66
N THR A 229 6.15 -6.85 -6.22
CA THR A 229 6.73 -5.85 -7.12
C THR A 229 8.04 -6.34 -7.73
N SER A 230 8.89 -7.06 -6.97
CA SER A 230 10.13 -7.66 -7.48
C SER A 230 9.87 -8.76 -8.53
N ARG A 231 8.83 -9.57 -8.33
CA ARG A 231 8.37 -10.54 -9.35
C ARG A 231 7.91 -9.84 -10.61
N GLY A 232 7.19 -8.71 -10.49
CA GLY A 232 6.79 -7.89 -11.63
C GLY A 232 7.99 -7.38 -12.44
N VAL A 233 9.04 -6.90 -11.75
CA VAL A 233 10.30 -6.50 -12.39
C VAL A 233 10.96 -7.67 -13.11
N ARG A 234 11.06 -8.83 -12.47
CA ARG A 234 11.67 -10.02 -13.05
C ARG A 234 10.95 -10.48 -14.31
N LEU A 235 9.60 -10.49 -14.31
CA LEU A 235 8.81 -10.89 -15.47
C LEU A 235 8.97 -9.94 -16.65
N ALA A 236 9.03 -8.63 -16.40
CA ALA A 236 9.31 -7.64 -17.44
C ALA A 236 10.71 -7.84 -18.04
N LEU A 237 11.71 -8.15 -17.21
CA LEU A 237 13.09 -8.44 -17.68
C LEU A 237 13.16 -9.75 -18.48
N ILE A 238 12.38 -10.79 -18.10
CA ILE A 238 12.28 -12.03 -18.87
C ILE A 238 11.66 -11.75 -20.25
N ALA A 239 10.55 -11.02 -20.29
CA ALA A 239 9.91 -10.68 -21.57
C ALA A 239 10.83 -9.85 -22.49
N ARG A 240 11.68 -8.99 -21.91
CA ARG A 240 12.69 -8.21 -22.62
C ARG A 240 13.73 -9.08 -23.37
N THR A 241 13.93 -10.32 -22.95
CA THR A 241 14.82 -11.27 -23.69
C THR A 241 14.17 -11.85 -24.93
N GLY A 242 12.92 -11.50 -25.23
CA GLY A 242 12.13 -12.10 -26.30
C GLY A 242 11.33 -13.32 -25.87
N GLU A 243 11.26 -13.63 -24.55
CA GLU A 243 10.49 -14.77 -24.08
C GLU A 243 8.99 -14.56 -24.34
N MET A 244 8.33 -15.63 -24.76
CA MET A 244 6.93 -15.60 -25.13
C MET A 244 5.99 -15.53 -23.92
N GLY A 245 4.84 -14.90 -24.10
CA GLY A 245 3.72 -14.97 -23.18
C GLY A 245 2.58 -15.88 -23.65
N TYR A 246 1.46 -15.80 -22.94
CA TYR A 246 0.30 -16.68 -23.13
C TYR A 246 -0.96 -15.84 -23.40
N PRO A 247 -1.46 -15.79 -24.64
CA PRO A 247 -2.51 -14.85 -25.02
C PRO A 247 -3.81 -15.04 -24.22
N SER A 248 -4.15 -16.26 -23.83
CA SER A 248 -5.35 -16.60 -23.04
C SER A 248 -5.06 -16.91 -21.57
N ALA A 249 -4.09 -16.22 -20.97
CA ALA A 249 -3.71 -16.41 -19.57
C ALA A 249 -4.90 -16.27 -18.58
N LEU A 250 -5.88 -15.42 -18.91
CA LEU A 250 -7.09 -15.24 -18.11
C LEU A 250 -8.22 -16.18 -18.54
N THR A 251 -8.44 -16.39 -19.84
CA THR A 251 -9.66 -16.98 -20.40
C THR A 251 -9.52 -18.44 -20.84
N ALA A 252 -8.32 -19.03 -20.83
CA ALA A 252 -8.13 -20.43 -21.22
C ALA A 252 -9.04 -21.36 -20.40
N LYS A 253 -9.93 -22.10 -21.07
CA LYS A 253 -10.94 -22.93 -20.42
C LYS A 253 -10.29 -24.03 -19.58
N GLY A 254 -10.62 -24.09 -18.29
CA GLY A 254 -10.08 -25.03 -17.32
C GLY A 254 -8.64 -24.75 -16.85
N TRP A 255 -7.92 -23.82 -17.51
CA TRP A 255 -6.49 -23.56 -17.25
C TRP A 255 -6.16 -22.10 -17.00
N GLY A 256 -7.01 -21.17 -17.43
CA GLY A 256 -6.83 -19.74 -17.25
C GLY A 256 -7.18 -19.28 -15.83
N PHE A 257 -6.70 -18.08 -15.51
CA PHE A 257 -6.87 -17.49 -14.18
C PHE A 257 -8.33 -17.44 -13.72
N TYR A 258 -9.28 -17.15 -14.63
CA TYR A 258 -10.69 -17.08 -14.27
C TYR A 258 -11.23 -18.41 -13.78
N ASP A 259 -10.98 -19.50 -14.53
CA ASP A 259 -11.47 -20.82 -14.16
C ASP A 259 -10.76 -21.37 -12.92
N VAL A 260 -9.42 -21.25 -12.86
CA VAL A 260 -8.59 -21.85 -11.80
C VAL A 260 -8.67 -21.06 -10.50
N SER A 261 -8.61 -19.72 -10.55
CA SER A 261 -8.40 -18.89 -9.37
C SER A 261 -9.58 -17.95 -9.05
N PHE A 262 -10.49 -17.70 -9.99
CA PHE A 262 -11.55 -16.70 -9.86
C PHE A 262 -12.98 -17.26 -10.00
N LYS A 263 -13.15 -18.55 -9.74
CA LYS A 263 -14.44 -19.28 -9.78
C LYS A 263 -15.15 -19.16 -11.14
N GLY A 264 -14.40 -19.11 -12.23
CA GLY A 264 -14.91 -18.97 -13.59
C GLY A 264 -15.49 -17.60 -13.95
N LYS A 265 -15.30 -16.57 -13.08
CA LYS A 265 -15.88 -15.24 -13.29
C LYS A 265 -14.90 -14.31 -13.97
N PRO A 266 -15.22 -13.76 -15.16
CA PRO A 266 -14.43 -12.69 -15.77
C PRO A 266 -14.42 -11.42 -14.90
N PHE A 267 -13.36 -10.61 -15.04
CA PHE A 267 -13.32 -9.31 -14.41
C PHE A 267 -14.36 -8.36 -15.01
N THR A 268 -14.93 -7.55 -14.12
CA THR A 268 -15.83 -6.45 -14.47
C THR A 268 -15.14 -5.12 -14.20
N PHE A 269 -15.46 -4.10 -14.99
CA PHE A 269 -14.85 -2.78 -14.90
C PHE A 269 -15.95 -1.70 -14.83
N GLN A 270 -15.86 -0.87 -13.82
CA GLN A 270 -16.78 0.25 -13.63
C GLN A 270 -16.47 1.41 -14.57
N ARG A 271 -15.20 1.52 -15.00
CA ARG A 271 -14.69 2.65 -15.78
C ARG A 271 -13.47 2.25 -16.61
N PRO A 272 -13.17 3.01 -17.70
CA PRO A 272 -11.89 2.88 -18.38
C PRO A 272 -10.74 3.37 -17.49
N TYR A 273 -9.52 2.99 -17.82
CA TYR A 273 -8.32 3.51 -17.19
C TYR A 273 -8.13 5.02 -17.48
N GLY A 274 -7.64 5.76 -16.49
CA GLY A 274 -7.39 7.20 -16.53
C GLY A 274 -6.44 7.64 -15.42
N THR A 275 -6.91 8.49 -14.50
CA THR A 275 -6.14 8.99 -13.35
C THR A 275 -6.94 8.96 -12.04
N TYR A 276 -8.11 8.32 -12.08
CA TYR A 276 -9.08 8.34 -10.99
C TYR A 276 -8.54 7.81 -9.67
N VAL A 277 -7.80 6.71 -9.71
CA VAL A 277 -7.31 6.07 -8.49
C VAL A 277 -6.30 6.95 -7.79
N MET A 278 -5.31 7.49 -8.51
CA MET A 278 -4.34 8.41 -7.92
C MET A 278 -5.00 9.66 -7.36
N GLU A 279 -5.98 10.25 -8.04
CA GLU A 279 -6.67 11.45 -7.57
C GLU A 279 -7.54 11.21 -6.32
N ASN A 280 -7.92 9.96 -6.05
CA ASN A 280 -8.81 9.58 -4.96
C ASN A 280 -8.18 8.65 -3.93
N VAL A 281 -6.90 8.34 -4.05
CA VAL A 281 -6.19 7.49 -3.09
C VAL A 281 -6.27 8.05 -1.67
N LEU A 282 -6.29 7.17 -0.69
CA LEU A 282 -6.39 7.49 0.73
C LEU A 282 -4.99 7.44 1.37
N PHE A 283 -4.65 8.46 2.15
CA PHE A 283 -3.39 8.49 2.91
C PHE A 283 -3.63 8.01 4.35
N LYS A 284 -2.67 7.29 4.90
CA LYS A 284 -2.57 7.05 6.33
C LYS A 284 -1.62 8.09 6.92
N ILE A 285 -2.15 9.18 7.44
CA ILE A 285 -1.34 10.32 7.91
C ILE A 285 -1.05 10.21 9.39
N SER A 286 -2.09 10.04 10.19
CA SER A 286 -1.99 10.16 11.66
C SER A 286 -1.62 8.86 12.35
N PHE A 287 -2.01 7.71 11.81
CA PHE A 287 -1.88 6.41 12.50
C PHE A 287 -1.42 5.30 11.57
N PRO A 288 -0.42 4.49 11.98
CA PRO A 288 -0.04 3.25 11.30
C PRO A 288 -1.03 2.14 11.67
N ALA A 289 -2.30 2.31 11.29
CA ALA A 289 -3.40 1.42 11.65
C ALA A 289 -4.11 0.91 10.39
N GLU A 290 -4.69 -0.26 10.46
CA GLU A 290 -5.57 -0.75 9.40
C GLU A 290 -6.64 0.31 9.10
N PHE A 291 -6.95 0.52 7.80
CA PHE A 291 -7.60 1.77 7.39
C PHE A 291 -9.01 1.95 7.96
N HIS A 292 -9.76 0.86 8.20
CA HIS A 292 -11.10 0.93 8.79
C HIS A 292 -11.09 1.39 10.26
N ALA A 293 -9.94 1.33 10.93
CA ALA A 293 -9.76 1.81 12.31
C ALA A 293 -9.29 3.27 12.40
N GLN A 294 -8.91 3.93 11.30
CA GLN A 294 -8.33 5.29 11.35
C GLN A 294 -9.23 6.30 12.10
N THR A 295 -10.52 6.29 11.78
CA THR A 295 -11.48 7.19 12.43
C THR A 295 -11.83 6.76 13.86
N ALA A 296 -11.75 5.46 14.18
CA ALA A 296 -11.90 4.98 15.54
C ALA A 296 -10.73 5.42 16.43
N ALA A 297 -9.50 5.36 15.91
CA ALA A 297 -8.32 5.86 16.61
C ALA A 297 -8.41 7.39 16.83
N GLU A 298 -8.85 8.15 15.82
CA GLU A 298 -9.07 9.60 15.94
C GLU A 298 -10.15 9.94 17.00
N ALA A 299 -11.24 9.17 17.03
CA ALA A 299 -12.28 9.30 18.05
C ALA A 299 -11.75 8.95 19.46
N ALA A 300 -10.92 7.91 19.56
CA ALA A 300 -10.29 7.51 20.82
C ALA A 300 -9.32 8.57 21.36
N MET A 301 -8.56 9.25 20.50
CA MET A 301 -7.72 10.40 20.86
C MET A 301 -8.54 11.55 21.43
N THR A 302 -9.70 11.80 20.86
CA THR A 302 -10.63 12.83 21.35
C THR A 302 -11.18 12.45 22.73
N LEU A 303 -11.57 11.17 22.91
CA LEU A 303 -12.06 10.67 24.19
C LEU A 303 -10.96 10.64 25.27
N HIS A 304 -9.69 10.38 24.91
CA HIS A 304 -8.56 10.49 25.85
C HIS A 304 -8.49 11.89 26.49
N ARG A 305 -8.59 12.93 25.66
CA ARG A 305 -8.61 14.32 26.16
C ARG A 305 -9.83 14.59 27.01
N ALA A 306 -11.02 14.13 26.60
CA ALA A 306 -12.24 14.27 27.36
C ALA A 306 -12.22 13.55 28.72
N LEU A 307 -11.54 12.40 28.80
CA LEU A 307 -11.30 11.69 30.08
C LEU A 307 -10.42 12.53 31.01
N ALA A 308 -9.33 13.10 30.50
CA ALA A 308 -8.44 13.96 31.28
C ALA A 308 -9.14 15.24 31.79
N GLU A 309 -9.91 15.91 30.92
CA GLU A 309 -10.70 17.09 31.26
C GLU A 309 -11.79 16.79 32.33
N ALA A 310 -12.36 15.59 32.28
CA ALA A 310 -13.34 15.13 33.27
C ALA A 310 -12.71 14.59 34.57
N GLY A 311 -11.36 14.57 34.69
CA GLY A 311 -10.65 13.99 35.82
C GLY A 311 -10.90 12.49 36.01
N ARG A 312 -11.10 11.75 34.91
CA ARG A 312 -11.47 10.34 34.91
C ARG A 312 -10.34 9.44 34.44
N SER A 313 -10.26 8.25 35.03
CA SER A 313 -9.33 7.19 34.62
C SER A 313 -9.99 6.16 33.68
N VAL A 314 -9.20 5.53 32.82
CA VAL A 314 -9.63 4.40 32.00
C VAL A 314 -10.09 3.19 32.85
N ASP A 315 -9.64 3.08 34.10
CA ASP A 315 -10.03 2.03 35.03
C ASP A 315 -11.52 2.14 35.46
N GLU A 316 -12.06 3.36 35.44
CA GLU A 316 -13.46 3.63 35.76
C GLU A 316 -14.41 3.21 34.63
N ILE A 317 -13.90 2.94 33.46
CA ILE A 317 -14.70 2.54 32.29
C ILE A 317 -15.33 1.16 32.54
N LYS A 318 -16.63 1.09 32.36
CA LYS A 318 -17.42 -0.16 32.37
C LYS A 318 -17.49 -0.79 31.00
N THR A 319 -17.83 0.00 29.98
CA THR A 319 -18.03 -0.48 28.60
C THR A 319 -17.67 0.61 27.59
N ILE A 320 -17.12 0.20 26.45
CA ILE A 320 -16.91 1.06 25.29
C ILE A 320 -17.71 0.44 24.14
N THR A 321 -18.64 1.19 23.59
CA THR A 321 -19.37 0.79 22.39
C THR A 321 -18.72 1.43 21.18
N ILE A 322 -18.34 0.61 20.19
CA ILE A 322 -17.78 1.02 18.91
C ILE A 322 -18.82 0.71 17.84
N ARG A 323 -19.51 1.75 17.34
CA ARG A 323 -20.37 1.63 16.16
C ARG A 323 -19.53 1.81 14.92
N THR A 324 -19.61 0.86 13.99
CA THR A 324 -18.79 0.83 12.79
C THR A 324 -19.53 0.22 11.60
N HIS A 325 -18.91 0.13 10.44
CA HIS A 325 -19.48 -0.48 9.24
C HIS A 325 -19.11 -1.98 9.12
N GLU A 326 -19.86 -2.74 8.32
CA GLU A 326 -19.71 -4.20 8.14
C GLU A 326 -18.28 -4.62 7.82
N ALA A 327 -17.60 -3.88 6.94
CA ALA A 327 -16.24 -4.24 6.53
C ALA A 327 -15.26 -4.23 7.71
N ALA A 328 -15.36 -3.28 8.64
CA ALA A 328 -14.51 -3.25 9.84
C ALA A 328 -14.77 -4.47 10.73
N LEU A 329 -16.04 -4.81 10.98
CA LEU A 329 -16.39 -5.99 11.78
C LEU A 329 -15.81 -7.27 11.17
N ARG A 330 -15.90 -7.43 9.87
CA ARG A 330 -15.42 -8.61 9.17
C ARG A 330 -13.90 -8.75 9.17
N ILE A 331 -13.16 -7.64 9.20
CA ILE A 331 -11.71 -7.63 8.99
C ILE A 331 -10.93 -7.49 10.29
N ILE A 332 -11.34 -6.57 11.16
CA ILE A 332 -10.53 -6.13 12.31
C ILE A 332 -11.22 -6.27 13.68
N ASP A 333 -12.46 -6.75 13.75
CA ASP A 333 -13.09 -7.12 15.03
C ASP A 333 -12.50 -8.44 15.51
N LYS A 334 -11.57 -8.38 16.48
CA LYS A 334 -10.82 -9.53 16.98
C LYS A 334 -10.87 -9.62 18.50
N THR A 335 -11.16 -10.81 18.99
CA THR A 335 -11.10 -11.17 20.40
C THR A 335 -9.91 -12.12 20.68
N GLY A 336 -9.59 -12.36 21.94
CA GLY A 336 -8.52 -13.26 22.34
C GLY A 336 -7.12 -12.64 22.30
N PRO A 337 -6.07 -13.48 22.44
CA PRO A 337 -4.69 -13.01 22.48
C PRO A 337 -4.21 -12.48 21.14
N LEU A 338 -3.31 -11.50 21.16
CA LEU A 338 -2.66 -10.92 19.99
C LEU A 338 -1.16 -11.24 20.07
N ALA A 339 -0.70 -12.15 19.21
CA ALA A 339 0.62 -12.76 19.35
C ALA A 339 1.78 -11.91 18.83
N ASN A 340 1.51 -10.97 17.92
CA ASN A 340 2.55 -10.20 17.24
C ASN A 340 2.03 -8.83 16.73
N PRO A 341 2.90 -7.91 16.27
CA PRO A 341 2.48 -6.62 15.74
C PRO A 341 1.45 -6.70 14.60
N ALA A 342 1.52 -7.74 13.76
CA ALA A 342 0.60 -7.92 12.64
C ALA A 342 -0.83 -8.33 13.09
N ASP A 343 -0.99 -8.90 14.27
CA ASP A 343 -2.30 -9.11 14.88
C ASP A 343 -2.86 -7.82 15.46
N ARG A 344 -2.00 -7.02 16.09
CA ARG A 344 -2.36 -5.81 16.84
C ARG A 344 -2.82 -4.68 15.93
N ASP A 345 -2.10 -4.42 14.83
CA ASP A 345 -2.44 -3.37 13.86
C ASP A 345 -3.66 -3.71 12.98
N HIS A 346 -4.21 -4.93 13.14
CA HIS A 346 -5.45 -5.41 12.53
C HIS A 346 -6.48 -5.82 13.60
N CYS A 347 -6.44 -5.24 14.80
CA CYS A 347 -7.42 -5.43 15.86
C CYS A 347 -8.03 -4.08 16.25
N LEU A 348 -9.31 -3.87 15.91
CA LEU A 348 -10.02 -2.61 16.17
C LEU A 348 -9.95 -2.22 17.65
N GLN A 349 -10.16 -3.18 18.55
CA GLN A 349 -10.12 -2.94 19.98
C GLN A 349 -8.74 -2.53 20.47
N TYR A 350 -7.66 -3.07 19.88
CA TYR A 350 -6.30 -2.65 20.22
C TYR A 350 -6.03 -1.22 19.77
N MET A 351 -6.41 -0.90 18.54
CA MET A 351 -6.24 0.42 17.91
C MET A 351 -7.13 1.51 18.55
N VAL A 352 -8.09 1.12 19.38
CA VAL A 352 -8.89 2.03 20.23
C VAL A 352 -8.34 2.09 21.65
N ALA A 353 -7.88 0.97 22.23
CA ALA A 353 -7.37 0.91 23.60
C ALA A 353 -6.10 1.76 23.79
N VAL A 354 -5.14 1.63 22.87
CA VAL A 354 -3.87 2.35 22.95
C VAL A 354 -4.06 3.87 22.97
N PRO A 355 -4.76 4.50 22.01
CA PRO A 355 -4.97 5.94 22.07
C PRO A 355 -5.83 6.41 23.26
N LEU A 356 -6.77 5.59 23.75
CA LEU A 356 -7.51 5.92 24.98
C LEU A 356 -6.62 5.95 26.21
N ILE A 357 -5.62 5.05 26.29
CA ILE A 357 -4.71 4.96 27.44
C ILE A 357 -3.59 6.00 27.35
N PHE A 358 -2.93 6.10 26.19
CA PHE A 358 -1.68 6.84 26.03
C PHE A 358 -1.81 8.17 25.29
N GLY A 359 -2.94 8.48 24.68
CA GLY A 359 -3.13 9.68 23.86
C GLY A 359 -2.29 9.69 22.58
N ARG A 360 -1.87 8.51 22.10
CA ARG A 360 -1.10 8.33 20.86
C ARG A 360 -1.36 6.96 20.26
N LEU A 361 -1.02 6.79 18.96
CA LEU A 361 -0.94 5.49 18.29
C LEU A 361 0.18 5.58 17.23
N THR A 362 1.34 5.05 17.54
CA THR A 362 2.54 5.01 16.70
C THR A 362 2.88 3.56 16.33
N ALA A 363 3.82 3.36 15.40
CA ALA A 363 4.27 2.02 15.03
C ALA A 363 4.91 1.27 16.22
N GLU A 364 5.57 1.99 17.12
CA GLU A 364 6.16 1.41 18.35
C GLU A 364 5.11 0.87 19.31
N ASP A 365 3.89 1.40 19.29
CA ASP A 365 2.81 0.96 20.16
C ASP A 365 2.29 -0.44 19.83
N TYR A 366 2.71 -1.02 18.70
CA TYR A 366 2.42 -2.42 18.35
C TYR A 366 3.50 -3.42 18.80
N GLU A 367 4.66 -2.93 19.26
CA GLU A 367 5.75 -3.80 19.72
C GLU A 367 5.44 -4.40 21.10
N ASP A 368 6.13 -5.50 21.44
CA ASP A 368 5.85 -6.29 22.65
C ASP A 368 6.03 -5.54 23.96
N ASN A 369 6.95 -4.57 24.00
CA ASN A 369 7.19 -3.72 25.18
C ASN A 369 5.95 -2.92 25.58
N VAL A 370 5.21 -2.37 24.62
CA VAL A 370 3.96 -1.64 24.87
C VAL A 370 2.79 -2.60 25.03
N ALA A 371 2.70 -3.63 24.17
CA ALA A 371 1.60 -4.57 24.18
C ALA A 371 1.47 -5.39 25.48
N ARG A 372 2.52 -5.47 26.29
CA ARG A 372 2.51 -6.11 27.63
C ARG A 372 1.80 -5.30 28.71
N ASP A 373 1.42 -4.04 28.44
CA ASP A 373 0.66 -3.25 29.41
C ASP A 373 -0.71 -3.89 29.65
N PRO A 374 -0.99 -4.37 30.90
CA PRO A 374 -2.22 -5.12 31.18
C PRO A 374 -3.50 -4.29 31.00
N ARG A 375 -3.38 -2.95 31.02
CA ARG A 375 -4.53 -2.05 30.82
C ARG A 375 -5.10 -2.18 29.40
N ILE A 376 -4.26 -2.49 28.41
CA ILE A 376 -4.68 -2.64 27.02
C ILE A 376 -5.68 -3.79 26.91
N ASP A 377 -5.32 -5.00 27.37
CA ASP A 377 -6.20 -6.16 27.30
C ASP A 377 -7.41 -6.05 28.24
N ALA A 378 -7.25 -5.40 29.41
CA ALA A 378 -8.33 -5.11 30.30
C ALA A 378 -9.38 -4.18 29.64
N LEU A 379 -8.93 -3.19 28.86
CA LEU A 379 -9.82 -2.27 28.16
C LEU A 379 -10.44 -2.94 26.91
N ARG A 380 -9.68 -3.72 26.15
CA ARG A 380 -10.20 -4.48 25.01
C ARG A 380 -11.39 -5.38 25.38
N LYS A 381 -11.31 -6.05 26.55
CA LYS A 381 -12.40 -6.92 27.06
C LYS A 381 -13.70 -6.17 27.38
N LYS A 382 -13.65 -4.84 27.54
CA LYS A 382 -14.80 -3.99 27.80
C LYS A 382 -15.41 -3.40 26.51
N MET A 383 -14.85 -3.70 25.34
CA MET A 383 -15.30 -3.15 24.06
C MET A 383 -16.33 -4.05 23.40
N VAL A 384 -17.37 -3.43 22.85
CA VAL A 384 -18.42 -4.07 22.07
C VAL A 384 -18.48 -3.37 20.72
N CYS A 385 -18.21 -4.11 19.64
CA CYS A 385 -18.33 -3.63 18.28
C CYS A 385 -19.73 -3.95 17.74
N VAL A 386 -20.38 -2.96 17.15
CA VAL A 386 -21.74 -3.11 16.59
C VAL A 386 -21.82 -2.47 15.20
N GLU A 387 -22.55 -3.13 14.30
CA GLU A 387 -22.78 -2.56 12.97
C GLU A 387 -23.76 -1.39 13.05
N ASP A 388 -23.36 -0.28 12.43
CA ASP A 388 -24.27 0.79 12.07
C ASP A 388 -24.63 0.64 10.58
N LYS A 389 -25.91 0.37 10.30
CA LYS A 389 -26.40 0.14 8.94
C LYS A 389 -26.22 1.36 8.02
N GLN A 390 -26.30 2.58 8.59
CA GLN A 390 -26.06 3.79 7.81
C GLN A 390 -24.57 3.93 7.47
N PHE A 391 -23.67 3.62 8.41
CA PHE A 391 -22.22 3.62 8.13
C PHE A 391 -21.87 2.59 7.07
N THR A 392 -22.45 1.39 7.11
CA THR A 392 -22.29 0.37 6.06
C THR A 392 -22.77 0.87 4.70
N LYS A 393 -23.94 1.51 4.63
CA LYS A 393 -24.47 2.08 3.39
C LYS A 393 -23.57 3.18 2.84
N ASP A 394 -23.10 4.08 3.69
CA ASP A 394 -22.25 5.21 3.30
C ASP A 394 -20.84 4.77 2.91
N TYR A 395 -20.33 3.68 3.48
CA TYR A 395 -19.07 3.03 3.08
C TYR A 395 -19.14 2.52 1.63
N HIS A 396 -20.25 1.91 1.24
CA HIS A 396 -20.44 1.38 -0.11
C HIS A 396 -20.88 2.43 -1.14
N ASP A 397 -21.34 3.61 -0.71
CA ASP A 397 -21.75 4.69 -1.61
C ASP A 397 -20.51 5.28 -2.34
N PRO A 398 -20.42 5.16 -3.69
CA PRO A 398 -19.28 5.70 -4.44
C PRO A 398 -19.06 7.22 -4.29
N LYS A 399 -20.12 7.95 -3.93
CA LYS A 399 -20.07 9.41 -3.74
C LYS A 399 -19.59 9.80 -2.34
N LYS A 400 -19.80 8.93 -1.35
CA LYS A 400 -19.39 9.15 0.04
C LYS A 400 -18.07 8.47 0.35
N ARG A 401 -17.97 7.15 0.15
CA ARG A 401 -16.85 6.31 0.58
C ARG A 401 -16.42 6.65 1.99
N SER A 402 -17.41 6.74 2.88
CA SER A 402 -17.26 7.05 4.28
C SER A 402 -16.60 5.89 5.02
N ILE A 403 -15.80 6.20 6.06
CA ILE A 403 -15.15 5.20 6.91
C ILE A 403 -15.48 5.55 8.35
N ALA A 404 -16.78 5.69 8.61
CA ALA A 404 -17.28 6.20 9.88
C ALA A 404 -17.11 5.21 11.02
N ASN A 405 -16.64 5.74 12.15
CA ASN A 405 -16.68 5.08 13.45
C ASN A 405 -17.25 6.04 14.50
N ALA A 406 -17.96 5.51 15.47
CA ALA A 406 -18.49 6.25 16.61
C ALA A 406 -18.18 5.51 17.90
N LEU A 407 -17.64 6.22 18.89
CA LEU A 407 -17.23 5.67 20.18
C LEU A 407 -18.03 6.29 21.32
N THR A 408 -18.62 5.44 22.17
CA THR A 408 -19.30 5.84 23.41
C THR A 408 -18.64 5.17 24.60
N VAL A 409 -18.30 5.92 25.64
CA VAL A 409 -17.72 5.42 26.88
C VAL A 409 -18.75 5.50 28.00
N ALA A 410 -19.06 4.39 28.65
CA ALA A 410 -19.88 4.29 29.84
C ALA A 410 -19.04 3.91 31.05
N PHE A 411 -19.25 4.59 32.17
CA PHE A 411 -18.52 4.38 33.42
C PHE A 411 -19.26 3.43 34.38
N LYS A 412 -18.55 2.88 35.35
CA LYS A 412 -19.09 2.00 36.40
C LYS A 412 -20.19 2.67 37.24
N ASN A 413 -20.16 4.00 37.35
CA ASN A 413 -21.18 4.79 38.09
C ASN A 413 -22.41 5.16 37.23
N GLY A 414 -22.55 4.61 36.04
CA GLY A 414 -23.71 4.86 35.14
C GLY A 414 -23.57 6.14 34.29
N LYS A 415 -22.61 7.02 34.53
CA LYS A 415 -22.38 8.20 33.67
C LYS A 415 -21.74 7.79 32.34
N THR A 416 -21.93 8.60 31.30
CA THR A 416 -21.36 8.40 29.96
C THR A 416 -20.65 9.67 29.49
N LEU A 417 -19.64 9.51 28.65
CA LEU A 417 -19.13 10.62 27.85
C LEU A 417 -20.02 10.79 26.60
N LYS A 418 -20.03 12.01 26.08
CA LYS A 418 -20.67 12.29 24.79
C LYS A 418 -20.04 11.41 23.71
N GLU A 419 -20.89 10.81 22.87
CA GLU A 419 -20.42 10.03 21.72
C GLU A 419 -19.56 10.88 20.80
N VAL A 420 -18.44 10.31 20.34
CA VAL A 420 -17.54 10.92 19.36
C VAL A 420 -17.69 10.15 18.05
N VAL A 421 -18.13 10.85 17.00
CA VAL A 421 -18.30 10.31 15.65
C VAL A 421 -17.27 10.95 14.74
N VAL A 422 -16.49 10.14 14.01
CA VAL A 422 -15.59 10.59 12.96
C VAL A 422 -15.94 9.86 11.66
N GLU A 423 -16.32 10.61 10.64
CA GLU A 423 -16.80 10.06 9.38
C GLU A 423 -15.67 9.81 8.38
N TYR A 424 -14.75 10.77 8.24
CA TYR A 424 -13.64 10.70 7.30
C TYR A 424 -12.31 10.85 8.01
N PRO A 425 -11.30 9.97 7.78
CA PRO A 425 -9.98 10.14 8.36
C PRO A 425 -9.23 11.32 7.72
N ILE A 426 -8.22 11.84 8.40
CA ILE A 426 -7.38 12.97 7.94
C ILE A 426 -6.87 12.77 6.50
N GLY A 427 -6.49 11.55 6.13
CA GLY A 427 -5.97 11.23 4.79
C GLY A 427 -7.01 11.08 3.68
N HIS A 428 -8.30 11.25 3.99
CA HIS A 428 -9.37 11.16 3.01
C HIS A 428 -9.40 12.39 2.08
N LYS A 429 -9.82 12.21 0.81
CA LYS A 429 -9.90 13.30 -0.19
C LYS A 429 -10.65 14.52 0.33
N ARG A 430 -11.72 14.34 1.09
CA ARG A 430 -12.54 15.43 1.67
C ARG A 430 -11.80 16.26 2.72
N ARG A 431 -10.72 15.70 3.31
CA ARG A 431 -9.89 16.37 4.33
C ARG A 431 -8.47 16.67 3.85
N ARG A 432 -8.22 16.66 2.52
CA ARG A 432 -6.89 16.90 1.93
C ARG A 432 -6.28 18.24 2.36
N LYS A 433 -7.09 19.29 2.45
CA LYS A 433 -6.62 20.62 2.87
C LYS A 433 -6.02 20.60 4.28
N GLU A 434 -6.64 19.83 5.18
CA GLU A 434 -6.16 19.59 6.55
C GLU A 434 -4.99 18.60 6.58
N GLY A 435 -5.08 17.53 5.81
CA GLY A 435 -4.17 16.40 5.86
C GLY A 435 -2.83 16.62 5.16
N LEU A 436 -2.76 17.35 4.05
CA LEU A 436 -1.51 17.47 3.30
C LEU A 436 -0.37 18.16 4.07
N PRO A 437 -0.59 19.22 4.86
CA PRO A 437 0.45 19.75 5.72
C PRO A 437 1.00 18.71 6.73
N LEU A 438 0.12 17.92 7.33
CA LEU A 438 0.49 16.85 8.28
C LEU A 438 1.23 15.70 7.59
N LEU A 439 0.92 15.41 6.31
CA LEU A 439 1.68 14.44 5.52
C LEU A 439 3.12 14.92 5.29
N VAL A 440 3.31 16.19 4.99
CA VAL A 440 4.65 16.78 4.83
C VAL A 440 5.41 16.76 6.16
N GLU A 441 4.75 17.05 7.28
CA GLU A 441 5.32 16.94 8.62
C GLU A 441 5.74 15.50 8.95
N LYS A 442 4.87 14.51 8.66
CA LYS A 442 5.19 13.08 8.80
C LYS A 442 6.43 12.71 7.99
N PHE A 443 6.51 13.18 6.74
CA PHE A 443 7.69 12.93 5.90
C PHE A 443 8.95 13.54 6.51
N GLY A 444 8.90 14.81 6.97
CA GLY A 444 10.02 15.47 7.63
C GLY A 444 10.48 14.73 8.92
N THR A 445 9.52 14.28 9.72
CA THR A 445 9.80 13.48 10.92
C THR A 445 10.53 12.17 10.56
N ASN A 446 10.10 11.50 9.50
CA ASN A 446 10.71 10.25 9.06
C ASN A 446 12.09 10.46 8.42
N LEU A 447 12.33 11.59 7.73
CA LEU A 447 13.67 11.98 7.29
C LEU A 447 14.62 12.19 8.46
N ALA A 448 14.17 12.85 9.53
CA ALA A 448 14.96 13.12 10.71
C ALA A 448 15.43 11.87 11.48
N ARG A 449 14.70 10.74 11.31
CA ARG A 449 15.12 9.44 11.87
C ARG A 449 16.39 8.89 11.22
N ARG A 450 16.70 9.32 9.99
CA ARG A 450 17.76 8.69 9.18
C ARG A 450 18.86 9.63 8.73
N PHE A 451 18.56 10.90 8.50
CA PHE A 451 19.47 11.84 7.86
C PHE A 451 19.79 13.06 8.73
N PRO A 452 21.01 13.61 8.66
CA PRO A 452 21.36 14.87 9.28
C PRO A 452 20.59 16.05 8.66
N ALA A 453 20.41 17.14 9.38
CA ALA A 453 19.59 18.29 8.97
C ALA A 453 19.89 18.81 7.56
N ARG A 454 21.18 18.94 7.20
CA ARG A 454 21.58 19.39 5.84
C ARG A 454 21.01 18.50 4.73
N GLN A 455 20.99 17.18 4.94
CA GLN A 455 20.48 16.22 3.95
C GLN A 455 18.95 16.24 3.94
N GLN A 456 18.30 16.35 5.11
CA GLN A 456 16.84 16.56 5.20
C GLN A 456 16.41 17.78 4.39
N ASP A 457 17.08 18.91 4.54
CA ASP A 457 16.80 20.15 3.80
C ASP A 457 16.96 19.96 2.28
N ALA A 458 17.99 19.23 1.83
CA ALA A 458 18.18 18.95 0.43
C ALA A 458 17.04 18.10 -0.16
N ILE A 459 16.65 17.04 0.55
CA ILE A 459 15.53 16.17 0.17
C ILE A 459 14.22 16.96 0.14
N LEU A 460 13.92 17.76 1.17
CA LEU A 460 12.69 18.54 1.23
C LEU A 460 12.63 19.58 0.10
N ARG A 461 13.71 20.30 -0.18
CA ARG A 461 13.75 21.26 -1.29
C ARG A 461 13.50 20.58 -2.64
N ALA A 462 14.10 19.42 -2.90
CA ALA A 462 13.88 18.67 -4.13
C ALA A 462 12.44 18.15 -4.25
N SER A 463 11.86 17.69 -3.13
CA SER A 463 10.59 16.95 -3.10
C SER A 463 9.35 17.85 -3.04
N LEU A 464 9.43 19.03 -2.41
CA LEU A 464 8.24 19.89 -2.19
C LEU A 464 7.86 20.74 -3.40
N SER A 465 8.78 21.00 -4.33
CA SER A 465 8.48 21.71 -5.58
C SER A 465 8.12 20.72 -6.69
N GLN A 466 6.87 20.76 -7.15
CA GLN A 466 6.40 19.90 -8.24
C GLN A 466 7.30 19.99 -9.49
N LYS A 467 7.57 21.23 -9.93
CA LYS A 467 8.39 21.48 -11.14
C LYS A 467 9.83 21.01 -10.98
N ALA A 468 10.43 21.25 -9.82
CA ALA A 468 11.81 20.84 -9.56
C ALA A 468 11.92 19.31 -9.49
N LEU A 469 11.00 18.65 -8.80
CA LEU A 469 10.96 17.19 -8.70
C LEU A 469 10.75 16.55 -10.07
N GLU A 470 9.77 17.00 -10.85
CA GLU A 470 9.48 16.40 -12.17
C GLU A 470 10.68 16.47 -13.13
N ALA A 471 11.49 17.52 -13.06
CA ALA A 471 12.65 17.71 -13.93
C ALA A 471 13.92 17.02 -13.43
N MET A 472 13.94 16.56 -12.18
CA MET A 472 15.15 16.02 -11.56
C MET A 472 15.50 14.63 -12.10
N PRO A 473 16.75 14.33 -12.48
CA PRO A 473 17.19 12.99 -12.80
C PRO A 473 16.94 12.00 -11.65
N VAL A 474 16.45 10.80 -12.00
CA VAL A 474 16.07 9.80 -10.97
C VAL A 474 17.26 9.40 -10.10
N ASN A 475 18.42 9.16 -10.71
CA ASN A 475 19.63 8.81 -9.96
C ASN A 475 20.08 9.93 -9.00
N GLU A 476 19.93 11.19 -9.37
CA GLU A 476 20.25 12.32 -8.49
C GLU A 476 19.26 12.42 -7.33
N TYR A 477 17.96 12.20 -7.59
CA TYR A 477 16.96 12.17 -6.53
C TYR A 477 17.21 11.03 -5.53
N VAL A 478 17.49 9.82 -6.03
CA VAL A 478 17.81 8.65 -5.19
C VAL A 478 19.12 8.86 -4.41
N ASP A 479 20.13 9.53 -5.01
CA ASP A 479 21.40 9.83 -4.35
C ASP A 479 21.23 10.78 -3.14
N LEU A 480 20.16 11.58 -3.08
CA LEU A 480 19.85 12.36 -1.89
C LEU A 480 19.57 11.48 -0.65
N TYR A 481 19.19 10.22 -0.83
CA TYR A 481 18.86 9.27 0.25
C TYR A 481 19.98 8.28 0.56
N VAL A 482 21.17 8.46 0.03
CA VAL A 482 22.33 7.59 0.32
C VAL A 482 22.94 7.95 1.67
N ILE A 483 23.39 6.93 2.42
CA ILE A 483 24.07 7.06 3.72
C ILE A 483 25.51 6.60 3.61
#